data_e8373ac49425dc36b6becc83182f63a3
#
_entry.id   e8373ac49425dc36b6becc83182f63a3
#
_cell.length_a   1.000
_cell.length_b   1.000
_cell.length_c   1.000
_cell.angle_alpha   90.00
_cell.angle_beta   90.00
_cell.angle_gamma   90.00
#
_symmetry.space_group_name_H-M   'P 1'
#
loop_
_entity.id
_entity.type
_entity.pdbx_description
1 polymer ?
#
loop_
_entity_poly.entity_id
_entity_poly.type
_entity_poly.pdbx_seq_one_letter_code
_entity_poly.pdbx_strand_id
1 'polypeptide(L)'
;MAQSTLTDLAACVAEFHDAFQIGNNHSPNRLGAEEQVLRYSLMREENEEYLEAAQQGNLIEIADALGDQLYILLGTALRHGLMDKMEAVFFEIHRSNMSKLDAEGKPIFREDGKVLKSDRYFRPNIAAFFKEEELGL
;
A
#
# COMPACT_ATOMS: atom_id res chain seq x y z
N MET A 1 23.82 -13.51 1.99
CA MET A 1 22.88 -12.69 2.79
C MET A 1 21.46 -13.22 2.62
N ALA A 2 20.72 -13.27 3.70
CA ALA A 2 19.31 -13.58 3.62
C ALA A 2 18.57 -12.47 2.85
N GLN A 3 17.58 -12.83 2.07
CA GLN A 3 16.74 -11.86 1.38
C GLN A 3 15.83 -11.15 2.38
N SER A 4 15.70 -9.85 2.24
CA SER A 4 14.77 -9.07 3.05
C SER A 4 13.33 -9.34 2.59
N THR A 5 12.42 -9.44 3.55
CA THR A 5 11.00 -9.62 3.31
C THR A 5 10.24 -8.34 3.62
N LEU A 6 8.97 -8.29 3.26
CA LEU A 6 8.11 -7.18 3.65
C LEU A 6 8.12 -7.00 5.19
N THR A 7 8.12 -8.10 5.93
CA THR A 7 8.19 -8.06 7.39
C THR A 7 9.46 -7.37 7.88
N ASP A 8 10.60 -7.63 7.24
CA ASP A 8 11.88 -6.99 7.61
C ASP A 8 11.84 -5.49 7.33
N LEU A 9 11.27 -5.07 6.20
CA LEU A 9 11.11 -3.67 5.88
C LEU A 9 10.20 -2.96 6.87
N ALA A 10 9.09 -3.59 7.22
CA ALA A 10 8.18 -3.07 8.23
C ALA A 10 8.83 -2.96 9.60
N ALA A 11 9.70 -3.92 9.96
CA ALA A 11 10.44 -3.88 11.22
C ALA A 11 11.35 -2.66 11.31
N CYS A 12 11.96 -2.26 10.19
CA CYS A 12 12.78 -1.04 10.14
C CYS A 12 11.93 0.21 10.44
N VAL A 13 10.75 0.30 9.82
CA VAL A 13 9.86 1.43 10.05
C VAL A 13 9.31 1.41 11.48
N ALA A 14 8.99 0.23 12.02
CA ALA A 14 8.56 0.09 13.41
C ALA A 14 9.64 0.58 14.38
N GLU A 15 10.91 0.25 14.11
CA GLU A 15 12.04 0.75 14.89
C GLU A 15 12.09 2.28 14.88
N PHE A 16 11.92 2.88 13.70
CA PHE A 16 11.86 4.34 13.56
C PHE A 16 10.71 4.92 14.39
N HIS A 17 9.51 4.32 14.28
CA HIS A 17 8.35 4.77 15.06
C HIS A 17 8.60 4.69 16.57
N ASP A 18 9.26 3.63 17.02
CA ASP A 18 9.59 3.48 18.44
C ASP A 18 10.64 4.52 18.89
N ALA A 19 11.69 4.70 18.10
CA ALA A 19 12.77 5.64 18.43
C ALA A 19 12.26 7.08 18.49
N PHE A 20 11.32 7.45 17.64
CA PHE A 20 10.80 8.83 17.55
C PHE A 20 9.44 8.98 18.27
N GLN A 21 9.07 8.01 19.10
CA GLN A 21 7.89 8.06 19.97
C GLN A 21 6.57 8.22 19.21
N ILE A 22 6.52 7.67 17.99
CA ILE A 22 5.31 7.61 17.17
C ILE A 22 4.46 6.42 17.59
N GLY A 23 5.12 5.28 17.83
CA GLY A 23 4.47 4.03 18.23
C GLY A 23 3.88 3.25 17.06
N ASN A 24 3.49 2.03 17.36
CA ASN A 24 2.92 1.11 16.39
C ASN A 24 1.67 0.46 16.98
N ASN A 25 0.67 0.19 16.14
CA ASN A 25 -0.53 -0.51 16.56
C ASN A 25 -0.49 -1.95 16.05
N HIS A 26 -0.92 -2.89 16.87
CA HIS A 26 -0.92 -4.33 16.55
C HIS A 26 -2.33 -4.87 16.30
N SER A 27 -3.33 -4.03 16.40
CA SER A 27 -4.72 -4.35 16.06
C SER A 27 -5.32 -3.19 15.27
N PRO A 28 -6.31 -3.44 14.41
CA PRO A 28 -6.88 -2.40 13.56
C PRO A 28 -7.30 -1.16 14.33
N ASN A 29 -6.90 0.00 13.82
CA ASN A 29 -7.15 1.29 14.42
C ASN A 29 -7.42 2.29 13.29
N ARG A 30 -8.52 3.00 13.38
CA ARG A 30 -8.92 3.98 12.36
C ARG A 30 -8.16 5.30 12.47
N LEU A 31 -7.49 5.52 13.59
CA LEU A 31 -6.80 6.76 13.94
C LEU A 31 -7.76 7.95 14.10
N GLY A 32 -7.28 9.00 14.75
CA GLY A 32 -8.02 10.25 14.85
C GLY A 32 -7.86 11.10 13.60
N ALA A 33 -8.72 12.10 13.44
CA ALA A 33 -8.75 12.93 12.23
C ALA A 33 -7.43 13.63 11.95
N GLU A 34 -6.74 14.12 12.98
CA GLU A 34 -5.46 14.82 12.80
C GLU A 34 -4.39 13.88 12.26
N GLU A 35 -4.29 12.67 12.81
CA GLU A 35 -3.30 11.72 12.34
C GLU A 35 -3.63 11.17 10.94
N GLN A 36 -4.91 11.00 10.63
CA GLN A 36 -5.34 10.64 9.28
C GLN A 36 -4.84 11.64 8.25
N VAL A 37 -5.02 12.93 8.54
CA VAL A 37 -4.54 14.02 7.67
C VAL A 37 -3.02 14.04 7.59
N LEU A 38 -2.34 13.82 8.72
CA LEU A 38 -0.88 13.74 8.73
C LEU A 38 -0.37 12.64 7.82
N ARG A 39 -0.92 11.42 7.96
CA ARG A 39 -0.50 10.29 7.14
C ARG A 39 -0.76 10.56 5.64
N TYR A 40 -1.93 11.11 5.33
CA TYR A 40 -2.24 11.53 3.97
C TYR A 40 -1.23 12.55 3.43
N SER A 41 -0.92 13.58 4.22
CA SER A 41 -0.02 14.65 3.80
C SER A 41 1.40 14.14 3.55
N LEU A 42 1.88 13.22 4.39
CA LEU A 42 3.20 12.61 4.20
C LEU A 42 3.27 11.86 2.86
N MET A 43 2.23 11.06 2.55
CA MET A 43 2.17 10.34 1.27
C MET A 43 2.09 11.28 0.08
N ARG A 44 1.32 12.36 0.21
CA ARG A 44 1.16 13.37 -0.83
C ARG A 44 2.48 14.06 -1.15
N GLU A 45 3.22 14.48 -0.13
CA GLU A 45 4.52 15.12 -0.31
C GLU A 45 5.48 14.26 -1.13
N GLU A 46 5.57 12.98 -0.77
CA GLU A 46 6.47 12.06 -1.48
C GLU A 46 6.00 11.80 -2.91
N ASN A 47 4.70 11.76 -3.14
CA ASN A 47 4.17 11.60 -4.48
C ASN A 47 4.45 12.83 -5.36
N GLU A 48 4.38 14.01 -4.79
CA GLU A 48 4.74 15.26 -5.49
C GLU A 48 6.25 15.30 -5.80
N GLU A 49 7.09 14.87 -4.86
CA GLU A 49 8.53 14.77 -5.08
C GLU A 49 8.88 13.78 -6.18
N TYR A 50 8.15 12.64 -6.23
CA TYR A 50 8.31 11.68 -7.32
C TYR A 50 8.04 12.34 -8.67
N LEU A 51 6.94 13.06 -8.80
CA LEU A 51 6.57 13.68 -10.07
C LEU A 51 7.64 14.69 -10.52
N GLU A 52 8.11 15.52 -9.61
CA GLU A 52 9.17 16.49 -9.90
C GLU A 52 10.46 15.80 -10.36
N ALA A 53 10.87 14.77 -9.62
CA ALA A 53 12.07 14.01 -9.95
C ALA A 53 11.94 13.33 -11.32
N ALA A 54 10.78 12.76 -11.60
CA ALA A 54 10.50 12.09 -12.87
C ALA A 54 10.54 13.07 -14.05
N GLN A 55 9.95 14.25 -13.87
CA GLN A 55 9.96 15.30 -14.90
C GLN A 55 11.37 15.82 -15.19
N GLN A 56 12.22 15.82 -14.19
CA GLN A 56 13.64 16.22 -14.35
C GLN A 56 14.51 15.08 -14.87
N GLY A 57 14.00 13.86 -14.93
CA GLY A 57 14.77 12.70 -15.35
C GLY A 57 15.89 12.30 -14.40
N ASN A 58 15.76 12.66 -13.12
CA ASN A 58 16.77 12.40 -12.10
C ASN A 58 16.51 11.05 -11.42
N LEU A 59 17.22 10.01 -11.87
CA LEU A 59 17.01 8.64 -11.38
C LEU A 59 17.28 8.49 -9.88
N ILE A 60 18.25 9.21 -9.36
CA ILE A 60 18.58 9.15 -7.93
C ILE A 60 17.39 9.69 -7.10
N GLU A 61 16.87 10.83 -7.50
CA GLU A 61 15.73 11.44 -6.80
C GLU A 61 14.44 10.64 -7.00
N ILE A 62 14.27 10.01 -8.16
CA ILE A 62 13.13 9.08 -8.39
C ILE A 62 13.22 7.92 -7.41
N ALA A 63 14.39 7.30 -7.28
CA ALA A 63 14.58 6.17 -6.36
C ALA A 63 14.34 6.59 -4.91
N ASP A 64 14.83 7.77 -4.53
CA ASP A 64 14.63 8.32 -3.18
C ASP A 64 13.15 8.54 -2.89
N ALA A 65 12.42 9.17 -3.81
CA ALA A 65 10.99 9.42 -3.64
C ALA A 65 10.18 8.10 -3.55
N LEU A 66 10.51 7.11 -4.37
CA LEU A 66 9.84 5.81 -4.31
C LEU A 66 10.14 5.08 -3.00
N GLY A 67 11.39 5.14 -2.53
CA GLY A 67 11.78 4.58 -1.25
C GLY A 67 11.03 5.24 -0.09
N ASP A 68 10.92 6.56 -0.12
CA ASP A 68 10.20 7.32 0.91
C ASP A 68 8.70 7.01 0.88
N GLN A 69 8.11 6.87 -0.32
CA GLN A 69 6.71 6.46 -0.44
C GLN A 69 6.47 5.10 0.22
N LEU A 70 7.34 4.13 -0.04
CA LEU A 70 7.24 2.81 0.58
C LEU A 70 7.40 2.91 2.09
N TYR A 71 8.36 3.71 2.57
CA TYR A 71 8.60 3.90 3.99
C TYR A 71 7.36 4.45 4.70
N ILE A 72 6.75 5.49 4.14
CA ILE A 72 5.56 6.13 4.71
C ILE A 72 4.34 5.20 4.60
N LEU A 73 4.22 4.46 3.49
CA LEU A 73 3.12 3.50 3.32
C LEU A 73 3.16 2.42 4.41
N LEU A 74 4.33 1.83 4.64
CA LEU A 74 4.50 0.83 5.69
C LEU A 74 4.23 1.44 7.08
N GLY A 75 4.71 2.67 7.31
CA GLY A 75 4.42 3.39 8.55
C GLY A 75 2.94 3.64 8.76
N THR A 76 2.23 3.96 7.69
CA THR A 76 0.78 4.18 7.75
C THR A 76 0.05 2.87 8.09
N ALA A 77 0.47 1.76 7.49
CA ALA A 77 -0.08 0.45 7.82
C ALA A 77 0.18 0.08 9.29
N LEU A 78 1.38 0.39 9.80
CA LEU A 78 1.72 0.17 11.21
C LEU A 78 0.86 1.01 12.14
N ARG A 79 0.61 2.27 11.79
CA ARG A 79 -0.25 3.14 12.62
C ARG A 79 -1.69 2.66 12.62
N HIS A 80 -2.19 2.17 11.49
CA HIS A 80 -3.54 1.61 11.43
C HIS A 80 -3.65 0.20 12.00
N GLY A 81 -2.54 -0.42 12.43
CA GLY A 81 -2.56 -1.79 12.94
C GLY A 81 -2.92 -2.82 11.88
N LEU A 82 -2.59 -2.54 10.62
CA LEU A 82 -2.94 -3.39 9.48
C LEU A 82 -1.73 -4.10 8.85
N MET A 83 -0.52 -3.88 9.38
CA MET A 83 0.69 -4.39 8.74
C MET A 83 0.69 -5.90 8.60
N ASP A 84 0.16 -6.62 9.60
CA ASP A 84 0.08 -8.08 9.59
C ASP A 84 -0.87 -8.63 8.52
N LYS A 85 -1.74 -7.77 7.97
CA LYS A 85 -2.70 -8.16 6.94
C LYS A 85 -2.25 -7.77 5.53
N MET A 86 -1.20 -6.95 5.41
CA MET A 86 -0.85 -6.31 4.14
C MET A 86 -0.41 -7.30 3.05
N GLU A 87 0.33 -8.35 3.40
CA GLU A 87 0.68 -9.36 2.40
C GLU A 87 -0.56 -10.04 1.82
N ALA A 88 -1.46 -10.49 2.69
CA ALA A 88 -2.69 -11.14 2.25
C ALA A 88 -3.56 -10.20 1.40
N VAL A 89 -3.66 -8.95 1.82
CA VAL A 89 -4.41 -7.92 1.06
C VAL A 89 -3.78 -7.72 -0.32
N PHE A 90 -2.47 -7.62 -0.38
CA PHE A 90 -1.76 -7.43 -1.65
C PHE A 90 -2.01 -8.60 -2.61
N PHE A 91 -1.87 -9.83 -2.14
CA PHE A 91 -2.11 -11.02 -2.97
C PHE A 91 -3.56 -11.11 -3.44
N GLU A 92 -4.51 -10.73 -2.60
CA GLU A 92 -5.92 -10.70 -2.99
C GLU A 92 -6.18 -9.63 -4.06
N ILE A 93 -5.57 -8.45 -3.92
CA ILE A 93 -5.65 -7.40 -4.96
C ILE A 93 -5.03 -7.90 -6.26
N HIS A 94 -3.89 -8.58 -6.18
CA HIS A 94 -3.24 -9.16 -7.36
C HIS A 94 -4.16 -10.18 -8.05
N ARG A 95 -4.74 -11.08 -7.27
CA ARG A 95 -5.67 -12.10 -7.78
C ARG A 95 -6.86 -11.43 -8.49
N SER A 96 -7.42 -10.41 -7.88
CA SER A 96 -8.50 -9.62 -8.47
C SER A 96 -8.06 -8.93 -9.77
N ASN A 97 -6.89 -8.31 -9.76
CA ASN A 97 -6.36 -7.64 -10.94
C ASN A 97 -6.15 -8.61 -12.10
N MET A 98 -5.65 -9.80 -11.84
CA MET A 98 -5.46 -10.82 -12.88
C MET A 98 -6.78 -11.35 -13.42
N SER A 99 -7.87 -11.26 -12.66
CA SER A 99 -9.20 -11.65 -13.14
C SER A 99 -9.79 -10.68 -14.18
N LYS A 100 -9.13 -9.57 -14.44
CA LYS A 100 -9.52 -8.65 -15.51
C LYS A 100 -9.22 -9.22 -16.89
N LEU A 101 -8.36 -10.23 -16.98
CA LEU A 101 -8.10 -10.93 -18.25
C LEU A 101 -9.34 -11.67 -18.73
N ASP A 102 -9.47 -11.85 -20.05
CA ASP A 102 -10.58 -12.60 -20.62
C ASP A 102 -10.39 -14.12 -20.47
N ALA A 103 -11.34 -14.88 -20.99
CA ALA A 103 -11.32 -16.35 -20.90
C ALA A 103 -10.08 -16.98 -21.54
N GLU A 104 -9.43 -16.30 -22.48
CA GLU A 104 -8.24 -16.76 -23.18
C GLU A 104 -6.96 -16.22 -22.55
N GLY A 105 -7.06 -15.53 -21.40
CA GLY A 105 -5.94 -14.97 -20.70
C GLY A 105 -5.40 -13.69 -21.35
N LYS A 106 -6.22 -12.99 -22.12
CA LYS A 106 -5.82 -11.76 -22.82
C LYS A 106 -6.41 -10.53 -22.16
N PRO A 107 -5.66 -9.40 -22.15
CA PRO A 107 -6.18 -8.16 -21.60
C PRO A 107 -7.18 -7.50 -22.55
N ILE A 108 -8.10 -6.73 -21.97
CA ILE A 108 -9.04 -5.88 -22.69
C ILE A 108 -8.65 -4.44 -22.40
N PHE A 109 -8.45 -3.64 -23.46
CA PHE A 109 -8.03 -2.24 -23.31
C PHE A 109 -9.09 -1.29 -23.84
N ARG A 110 -9.22 -0.15 -23.16
CA ARG A 110 -9.92 1.01 -23.71
C ARG A 110 -9.01 1.71 -24.73
N GLU A 111 -9.56 2.58 -25.56
CA GLU A 111 -8.80 3.27 -26.62
C GLU A 111 -7.61 4.06 -26.08
N ASP A 112 -7.72 4.60 -24.85
CA ASP A 112 -6.64 5.35 -24.19
C ASP A 112 -5.61 4.45 -23.50
N GLY A 113 -5.71 3.13 -23.63
CA GLY A 113 -4.79 2.16 -23.04
C GLY A 113 -5.16 1.71 -21.64
N LYS A 114 -6.27 2.19 -21.08
CA LYS A 114 -6.72 1.74 -19.76
C LYS A 114 -7.18 0.28 -19.81
N VAL A 115 -6.69 -0.51 -18.86
CA VAL A 115 -7.12 -1.90 -18.70
C VAL A 115 -8.57 -1.93 -18.25
N LEU A 116 -9.41 -2.68 -18.98
CA LEU A 116 -10.82 -2.87 -18.67
C LEU A 116 -11.03 -4.20 -17.98
N LYS A 117 -12.16 -4.34 -17.31
CA LYS A 117 -12.58 -5.57 -16.63
C LYS A 117 -13.27 -6.49 -17.63
N SER A 118 -12.90 -7.77 -17.61
CA SER A 118 -13.62 -8.80 -18.36
C SER A 118 -14.87 -9.23 -17.59
N ASP A 119 -15.64 -10.14 -18.19
CA ASP A 119 -16.77 -10.78 -17.51
C ASP A 119 -16.33 -11.76 -16.42
N ARG A 120 -15.04 -12.08 -16.36
CA ARG A 120 -14.45 -12.95 -15.34
C ARG A 120 -13.99 -12.19 -14.10
N TYR A 121 -14.02 -10.86 -14.14
CA TYR A 121 -13.55 -10.02 -13.06
C TYR A 121 -14.35 -10.25 -11.78
N PHE A 122 -13.63 -10.32 -10.67
CA PHE A 122 -14.23 -10.30 -9.33
C PHE A 122 -13.52 -9.27 -8.48
N ARG A 123 -14.26 -8.64 -7.57
CA ARG A 123 -13.71 -7.66 -6.64
C ARG A 123 -12.85 -8.37 -5.60
N PRO A 124 -11.78 -7.70 -5.10
CA PRO A 124 -11.01 -8.30 -4.00
C PRO A 124 -11.87 -8.40 -2.74
N ASN A 125 -11.81 -9.56 -2.09
CA ASN A 125 -12.54 -9.79 -0.84
C ASN A 125 -11.66 -9.45 0.36
N ILE A 126 -11.46 -8.16 0.59
CA ILE A 126 -10.59 -7.67 1.68
C ILE A 126 -11.22 -7.93 3.05
N ALA A 127 -12.56 -7.87 3.13
CA ALA A 127 -13.28 -8.11 4.38
C ALA A 127 -12.99 -9.48 4.99
N ALA A 128 -12.62 -10.47 4.17
CA ALA A 128 -12.30 -11.81 4.66
C ALA A 128 -11.11 -11.86 5.62
N PHE A 129 -10.26 -10.82 5.62
CA PHE A 129 -9.08 -10.75 6.49
C PHE A 129 -9.36 -10.06 7.82
N PHE A 130 -10.61 -9.65 8.06
CA PHE A 130 -11.01 -8.94 9.26
C PHE A 130 -12.05 -9.74 10.05
N LYS A 131 -12.03 -9.56 11.37
CA LYS A 131 -13.10 -10.06 12.24
C LYS A 131 -14.26 -9.06 12.21
N GLU A 132 -15.48 -9.55 12.45
CA GLU A 132 -16.67 -8.69 12.44
C GLU A 132 -16.55 -7.52 13.42
N GLU A 133 -16.05 -7.77 14.64
CA GLU A 133 -15.86 -6.72 15.64
C GLU A 133 -14.85 -5.66 15.19
N GLU A 134 -13.86 -6.02 14.38
CA GLU A 134 -12.89 -5.07 13.83
C GLU A 134 -13.51 -4.14 12.80
N LEU A 135 -14.54 -4.60 12.12
CA LEU A 135 -15.25 -3.83 11.10
C LEU A 135 -16.37 -2.96 11.69
N GLY A 136 -16.67 -3.10 12.97
CA GLY A 136 -17.75 -2.36 13.61
C GLY A 136 -19.13 -2.94 13.34
N LEU A 137 -19.18 -4.21 13.00
CA LEU A 137 -20.43 -4.92 12.73
C LEU A 137 -20.96 -5.64 13.98
#